data_f784adf349a75548915583dbadb90958
#
_entry.id   f784adf349a75548915583dbadb90958
#
_cell.length_a   1.000
_cell.length_b   1.000
_cell.length_c   1.000
_cell.angle_alpha   90.00
_cell.angle_beta   90.00
_cell.angle_gamma   90.00
#
_symmetry.space_group_name_H-M   'P 1'
#
loop_
_entity.id
_entity.type
_entity.pdbx_description
1 polymer ?
#
loop_
_entity_poly.entity_id
_entity_poly.type
_entity_poly.pdbx_seq_one_letter_code
_entity_poly.pdbx_strand_id
1 'polypeptide(L)'
;MTEPEPLAAAAAGAGGWPLWAAAAWAVFLAAHLALNGRWWLWLLPSLLPPPLFVAVPALLLALAGAARDPAAGALAGVSLLLGARQSGLVPGALVPGAHRPPPDGAVRIVSWNTQHWCQSTDPEPFYAFLRGLDADVYLLQEYHHDRFNGTYRLIDDERRLRATFPGHEAVIARGLITLSRLPVAATVETAARRTLRADLEMPGDGRILATFNVHIPVQLRLISPLRADFYRAVRSRAADREKEYRGLLADVADCPHPALIAGDFNTTAAIGDARRIARLGADAVALAGKFCPVSWQARPGLRWWRLDWVLGTPGARVHSYRFRDPRGLSDHCVQEVSVSLAEPDPRPPAGLRVHHHDEGTHHALPLPRQDRPAGQ
;
A
#
# COMPACT_ATOMS: atom_id res chain seq x y z
N MET A 1 71.98 -4.92 4.80
CA MET A 1 70.97 -5.65 4.02
C MET A 1 70.00 -6.21 5.02
N THR A 2 68.92 -5.55 5.28
CA THR A 2 67.79 -6.00 6.11
C THR A 2 66.56 -5.85 5.23
N GLU A 3 65.92 -6.99 4.95
CA GLU A 3 64.74 -7.10 4.11
C GLU A 3 63.55 -6.33 4.69
N PRO A 4 62.76 -5.64 3.87
CA PRO A 4 61.47 -5.11 4.25
C PRO A 4 60.38 -6.03 3.71
N GLU A 5 60.06 -7.09 4.42
CA GLU A 5 58.82 -7.84 4.22
C GLU A 5 58.17 -8.24 5.51
N PRO A 6 57.18 -7.49 5.97
CA PRO A 6 55.92 -8.15 6.31
C PRO A 6 54.63 -7.31 6.02
N LEU A 7 54.71 -6.13 5.38
CA LEU A 7 53.53 -5.32 5.10
C LEU A 7 52.71 -5.79 3.88
N ALA A 8 53.36 -6.45 2.91
CA ALA A 8 52.69 -6.98 1.71
C ALA A 8 51.84 -8.21 1.98
N ALA A 9 52.23 -9.07 2.93
CA ALA A 9 51.46 -10.30 3.30
C ALA A 9 50.17 -10.00 4.05
N ALA A 10 50.13 -8.91 4.85
CA ALA A 10 48.93 -8.48 5.55
C ALA A 10 47.87 -7.90 4.60
N ALA A 11 48.29 -7.31 3.48
CA ALA A 11 47.38 -6.78 2.45
C ALA A 11 46.70 -7.88 1.61
N ALA A 12 47.35 -9.04 1.43
CA ALA A 12 46.82 -10.17 0.68
C ALA A 12 45.70 -10.94 1.42
N GLY A 13 45.70 -10.89 2.77
CA GLY A 13 44.63 -11.49 3.59
C GLY A 13 43.37 -10.62 3.72
N ALA A 14 43.45 -9.31 3.46
CA ALA A 14 42.34 -8.38 3.51
C ALA A 14 41.56 -8.26 2.20
N GLY A 15 42.03 -8.85 1.09
CA GLY A 15 41.54 -8.62 -0.28
C GLY A 15 40.17 -9.23 -0.60
N GLY A 16 39.67 -10.15 0.20
CA GLY A 16 38.44 -10.89 -0.14
C GLY A 16 37.15 -10.41 0.55
N TRP A 17 37.24 -9.53 1.54
CA TRP A 17 36.06 -9.17 2.33
C TRP A 17 34.97 -8.42 1.55
N PRO A 18 35.23 -7.55 0.54
CA PRO A 18 34.16 -6.91 -0.22
C PRO A 18 33.31 -7.92 -0.99
N LEU A 19 33.98 -8.95 -1.55
CA LEU A 19 33.29 -10.04 -2.25
C LEU A 19 32.40 -10.83 -1.29
N TRP A 20 32.89 -11.20 -0.11
CA TRP A 20 32.08 -11.92 0.87
C TRP A 20 30.90 -11.10 1.39
N ALA A 21 31.09 -9.79 1.61
CA ALA A 21 30.02 -8.89 2.01
C ALA A 21 28.96 -8.74 0.90
N ALA A 22 29.39 -8.55 -0.36
CA ALA A 22 28.49 -8.50 -1.51
C ALA A 22 27.74 -9.81 -1.72
N ALA A 23 28.42 -10.96 -1.57
CA ALA A 23 27.81 -12.28 -1.66
C ALA A 23 26.78 -12.52 -0.55
N ALA A 24 27.10 -12.17 0.69
CA ALA A 24 26.17 -12.29 1.82
C ALA A 24 24.90 -11.46 1.58
N TRP A 25 25.04 -10.20 1.12
CA TRP A 25 23.90 -9.35 0.78
C TRP A 25 23.10 -9.93 -0.39
N ALA A 26 23.77 -10.42 -1.45
CA ALA A 26 23.10 -11.04 -2.60
C ALA A 26 22.29 -12.28 -2.20
N VAL A 27 22.85 -13.13 -1.33
CA VAL A 27 22.14 -14.30 -0.75
C VAL A 27 20.93 -13.85 0.09
N PHE A 28 21.10 -12.85 0.96
CA PHE A 28 19.99 -12.27 1.71
C PHE A 28 18.89 -11.75 0.77
N LEU A 29 19.26 -10.97 -0.26
CA LEU A 29 18.30 -10.41 -1.22
C LEU A 29 17.59 -11.53 -2.01
N ALA A 30 18.31 -12.54 -2.48
CA ALA A 30 17.71 -13.70 -3.16
C ALA A 30 16.71 -14.42 -2.26
N ALA A 31 17.06 -14.68 -1.00
CA ALA A 31 16.17 -15.26 -0.01
C ALA A 31 14.96 -14.33 0.25
N HIS A 32 15.19 -13.02 0.35
CA HIS A 32 14.11 -12.02 0.52
C HIS A 32 13.13 -12.07 -0.65
N LEU A 33 13.60 -12.06 -1.88
CA LEU A 33 12.73 -12.12 -3.07
C LEU A 33 11.97 -13.46 -3.18
N ALA A 34 12.57 -14.54 -2.73
CA ALA A 34 11.97 -15.88 -2.77
C ALA A 34 10.94 -16.12 -1.66
N LEU A 35 11.22 -15.70 -0.42
CA LEU A 35 10.46 -16.07 0.77
C LEU A 35 9.48 -15.01 1.23
N ASN A 36 9.72 -13.73 0.87
CA ASN A 36 8.93 -12.58 1.31
C ASN A 36 7.47 -12.66 0.81
N GLY A 37 6.53 -12.67 1.77
CA GLY A 37 5.10 -12.86 1.52
C GLY A 37 4.69 -14.32 1.20
N ARG A 38 5.62 -15.29 1.28
CA ARG A 38 5.35 -16.74 1.14
C ARG A 38 5.56 -17.49 2.45
N TRP A 39 6.55 -17.07 3.21
CA TRP A 39 6.87 -17.68 4.51
C TRP A 39 6.69 -16.67 5.63
N TRP A 40 5.78 -16.93 6.55
CA TRP A 40 5.40 -16.02 7.62
C TRP A 40 6.58 -15.51 8.47
N LEU A 41 7.60 -16.35 8.71
CA LEU A 41 8.78 -15.97 9.50
C LEU A 41 9.64 -14.92 8.76
N TRP A 42 9.61 -14.90 7.41
CA TRP A 42 10.34 -13.90 6.63
C TRP A 42 9.78 -12.49 6.78
N LEU A 43 8.61 -12.37 7.41
CA LEU A 43 8.10 -11.06 7.80
C LEU A 43 9.10 -10.28 8.65
N LEU A 44 9.89 -10.95 9.54
CA LEU A 44 10.87 -10.31 10.41
C LEU A 44 12.00 -9.61 9.63
N PRO A 45 12.72 -10.28 8.70
CA PRO A 45 13.70 -9.60 7.84
C PRO A 45 13.09 -8.50 6.95
N SER A 46 11.83 -8.62 6.55
CA SER A 46 11.15 -7.64 5.69
C SER A 46 10.79 -6.33 6.40
N LEU A 47 10.96 -6.26 7.73
CA LEU A 47 10.79 -5.03 8.52
C LEU A 47 12.01 -4.11 8.48
N LEU A 48 13.11 -4.53 7.87
CA LEU A 48 14.26 -3.65 7.64
C LEU A 48 13.80 -2.36 6.94
N PRO A 49 14.41 -1.22 7.30
CA PRO A 49 14.12 0.04 6.63
C PRO A 49 14.28 -0.11 5.10
N PRO A 50 13.24 0.18 4.31
CA PRO A 50 13.26 -0.04 2.87
C PRO A 50 14.44 0.61 2.12
N PRO A 51 14.92 1.83 2.49
CA PRO A 51 16.07 2.44 1.83
C PRO A 51 17.36 1.61 1.89
N LEU A 52 17.49 0.67 2.86
CA LEU A 52 18.66 -0.20 2.96
C LEU A 52 18.82 -1.12 1.75
N PHE A 53 17.74 -1.44 1.05
CA PHE A 53 17.80 -2.27 -0.17
C PHE A 53 18.49 -1.57 -1.34
N VAL A 54 18.72 -0.27 -1.24
CA VAL A 54 19.55 0.52 -2.20
C VAL A 54 20.83 0.99 -1.53
N ALA A 55 20.78 1.47 -0.28
CA ALA A 55 21.95 2.05 0.40
C ALA A 55 23.06 1.02 0.63
N VAL A 56 22.70 -0.20 1.07
CA VAL A 56 23.72 -1.25 1.31
C VAL A 56 24.40 -1.67 0.02
N PRO A 57 23.71 -2.10 -1.05
CA PRO A 57 24.41 -2.49 -2.29
C PRO A 57 25.13 -1.32 -2.96
N ALA A 58 24.66 -0.07 -2.84
CA ALA A 58 25.39 1.10 -3.34
C ALA A 58 26.71 1.32 -2.59
N LEU A 59 26.71 1.16 -1.25
CA LEU A 59 27.93 1.20 -0.44
C LEU A 59 28.90 0.06 -0.84
N LEU A 60 28.38 -1.16 -0.97
CA LEU A 60 29.19 -2.32 -1.39
C LEU A 60 29.79 -2.12 -2.78
N LEU A 61 29.05 -1.51 -3.71
CA LEU A 61 29.55 -1.17 -5.04
C LEU A 61 30.69 -0.16 -4.98
N ALA A 62 30.58 0.87 -4.14
CA ALA A 62 31.63 1.86 -3.92
C ALA A 62 32.89 1.21 -3.30
N LEU A 63 32.73 0.32 -2.32
CA LEU A 63 33.83 -0.41 -1.68
C LEU A 63 34.50 -1.39 -2.65
N ALA A 64 33.74 -2.09 -3.50
CA ALA A 64 34.27 -2.94 -4.56
C ALA A 64 35.12 -2.15 -5.57
N GLY A 65 34.66 -0.95 -5.95
CA GLY A 65 35.42 -0.03 -6.81
C GLY A 65 36.75 0.40 -6.19
N ALA A 66 36.72 0.77 -4.89
CA ALA A 66 37.93 1.15 -4.16
C ALA A 66 38.90 -0.02 -4.02
N ALA A 67 38.40 -1.24 -3.81
CA ALA A 67 39.21 -2.45 -3.72
C ALA A 67 39.62 -3.00 -5.10
N ARG A 68 39.13 -2.44 -6.21
CA ARG A 68 39.29 -2.94 -7.58
C ARG A 68 38.87 -4.40 -7.73
N ASP A 69 37.80 -4.80 -7.06
CA ASP A 69 37.21 -6.15 -7.10
C ASP A 69 35.99 -6.16 -8.05
N PRO A 70 36.16 -6.59 -9.32
CA PRO A 70 35.06 -6.61 -10.29
C PRO A 70 33.96 -7.61 -9.96
N ALA A 71 34.29 -8.70 -9.26
CA ALA A 71 33.29 -9.71 -8.88
C ALA A 71 32.36 -9.16 -7.78
N ALA A 72 32.93 -8.52 -6.74
CA ALA A 72 32.16 -7.83 -5.71
C ALA A 72 31.30 -6.70 -6.35
N GLY A 73 31.88 -5.94 -7.29
CA GLY A 73 31.17 -4.89 -8.02
C GLY A 73 29.96 -5.42 -8.79
N ALA A 74 30.14 -6.53 -9.52
CA ALA A 74 29.04 -7.16 -10.26
C ALA A 74 27.90 -7.62 -9.34
N LEU A 75 28.23 -8.30 -8.24
CA LEU A 75 27.23 -8.76 -7.24
C LEU A 75 26.47 -7.59 -6.59
N ALA A 76 27.20 -6.53 -6.21
CA ALA A 76 26.60 -5.33 -5.63
C ALA A 76 25.71 -4.60 -6.65
N GLY A 77 26.13 -4.48 -7.91
CA GLY A 77 25.35 -3.87 -8.98
C GLY A 77 24.06 -4.63 -9.28
N VAL A 78 24.12 -5.96 -9.38
CA VAL A 78 22.93 -6.81 -9.54
C VAL A 78 22.00 -6.66 -8.33
N SER A 79 22.57 -6.68 -7.12
CA SER A 79 21.78 -6.50 -5.89
C SER A 79 21.08 -5.13 -5.83
N LEU A 80 21.74 -4.07 -6.29
CA LEU A 80 21.18 -2.73 -6.39
C LEU A 80 19.97 -2.70 -7.32
N LEU A 81 20.09 -3.29 -8.51
CA LEU A 81 19.00 -3.34 -9.50
C LEU A 81 17.81 -4.17 -8.99
N LEU A 82 18.06 -5.36 -8.44
CA LEU A 82 16.99 -6.25 -7.93
C LEU A 82 16.33 -5.70 -6.65
N GLY A 83 17.12 -5.03 -5.80
CA GLY A 83 16.64 -4.44 -4.54
C GLY A 83 15.89 -3.11 -4.71
N ALA A 84 16.04 -2.44 -5.85
CA ALA A 84 15.49 -1.09 -6.06
C ALA A 84 13.99 -0.98 -5.75
N ARG A 85 13.19 -1.97 -6.18
CA ARG A 85 11.74 -2.00 -5.93
C ARG A 85 11.38 -2.18 -4.45
N GLN A 86 12.27 -2.76 -3.65
CA GLN A 86 12.08 -2.99 -2.21
C GLN A 86 12.37 -1.72 -1.39
N SER A 87 13.07 -0.76 -1.98
CA SER A 87 13.51 0.45 -1.29
C SER A 87 12.39 1.45 -1.00
N GLY A 88 11.27 1.38 -1.72
CA GLY A 88 10.20 2.37 -1.63
C GLY A 88 10.59 3.76 -2.14
N LEU A 89 11.77 3.90 -2.76
CA LEU A 89 12.20 5.15 -3.39
C LEU A 89 11.39 5.43 -4.66
N VAL A 90 11.18 6.71 -4.94
CA VAL A 90 10.40 7.20 -6.08
C VAL A 90 11.31 8.05 -6.98
N PRO A 91 12.11 7.45 -7.87
CA PRO A 91 13.04 8.19 -8.74
C PRO A 91 12.35 9.25 -9.60
N GLY A 92 11.11 8.99 -10.03
CA GLY A 92 10.30 9.95 -10.80
C GLY A 92 10.03 11.27 -10.08
N ALA A 93 10.14 11.32 -8.75
CA ALA A 93 10.01 12.54 -7.97
C ALA A 93 11.19 13.53 -8.17
N LEU A 94 12.31 13.06 -8.73
CA LEU A 94 13.46 13.91 -9.08
C LEU A 94 13.29 14.63 -10.41
N VAL A 95 12.33 14.18 -11.23
CA VAL A 95 12.00 14.84 -12.49
C VAL A 95 10.97 15.93 -12.18
N PRO A 96 11.25 17.20 -12.49
CA PRO A 96 10.28 18.26 -12.32
C PRO A 96 9.02 17.94 -13.13
N GLY A 97 7.99 17.42 -12.51
CA GLY A 97 6.67 17.25 -13.11
C GLY A 97 5.95 18.59 -13.08
N ALA A 98 5.25 18.95 -14.15
CA ALA A 98 4.31 20.04 -14.10
C ALA A 98 3.20 19.65 -13.09
N HIS A 99 3.30 20.14 -11.86
CA HIS A 99 2.19 20.09 -10.91
C HIS A 99 1.05 20.92 -11.52
N ARG A 100 0.15 20.24 -12.20
CA ARG A 100 -1.07 20.89 -12.66
C ARG A 100 -1.98 21.07 -11.45
N PRO A 101 -2.58 22.26 -11.28
CA PRO A 101 -3.59 22.43 -10.25
C PRO A 101 -4.71 21.41 -10.50
N PRO A 102 -5.33 20.89 -9.42
CA PRO A 102 -6.52 20.06 -9.56
C PRO A 102 -7.57 20.78 -10.41
N PRO A 103 -8.33 20.08 -11.24
CA PRO A 103 -9.42 20.69 -12.00
C PRO A 103 -10.53 21.18 -11.05
N ASP A 104 -11.33 22.11 -11.54
CA ASP A 104 -12.52 22.56 -10.83
C ASP A 104 -13.43 21.34 -10.53
N GLY A 105 -13.99 21.30 -9.33
CA GLY A 105 -14.80 20.16 -8.89
C GLY A 105 -14.00 18.94 -8.39
N ALA A 106 -12.67 18.99 -8.37
CA ALA A 106 -11.88 17.95 -7.71
C ALA A 106 -12.10 17.97 -6.19
N VAL A 107 -12.39 16.81 -5.63
CA VAL A 107 -12.69 16.60 -4.20
C VAL A 107 -11.38 16.48 -3.41
N ARG A 108 -11.29 17.18 -2.29
CA ARG A 108 -10.17 17.09 -1.35
C ARG A 108 -10.44 15.99 -0.34
N ILE A 109 -9.59 14.97 -0.33
CA ILE A 109 -9.70 13.84 0.58
C ILE A 109 -8.47 13.79 1.49
N VAL A 110 -8.72 13.58 2.77
CA VAL A 110 -7.69 13.35 3.80
C VAL A 110 -7.78 11.91 4.26
N SER A 111 -6.63 11.21 4.32
CA SER A 111 -6.50 9.93 5.02
C SER A 111 -5.49 10.07 6.15
N TRP A 112 -5.84 9.59 7.36
CA TRP A 112 -4.97 9.74 8.51
C TRP A 112 -5.26 8.72 9.61
N ASN A 113 -4.22 7.96 10.00
CA ASN A 113 -4.23 7.19 11.24
C ASN A 113 -4.00 8.15 12.41
N THR A 114 -4.96 8.25 13.32
CA THR A 114 -5.02 9.24 14.38
C THR A 114 -4.29 8.81 15.67
N GLN A 115 -3.65 7.64 15.67
CA GLN A 115 -2.95 7.08 16.83
C GLN A 115 -3.86 7.02 18.07
N HIS A 116 -4.86 6.10 18.01
CA HIS A 116 -5.84 5.89 19.08
C HIS A 116 -6.76 7.07 19.35
N TRP A 117 -7.07 7.86 18.30
CA TRP A 117 -7.90 9.06 18.39
C TRP A 117 -7.29 10.07 19.38
N CYS A 118 -8.08 10.97 19.90
CA CYS A 118 -7.61 11.92 20.90
C CYS A 118 -7.69 11.32 22.31
N GLN A 119 -6.56 10.83 22.85
CA GLN A 119 -6.46 10.38 24.26
C GLN A 119 -6.02 11.49 25.21
N SER A 120 -5.84 12.72 24.72
CA SER A 120 -5.48 13.88 25.54
C SER A 120 -6.61 14.27 26.48
N THR A 121 -6.27 14.86 27.64
CA THR A 121 -7.20 15.49 28.55
C THR A 121 -7.88 16.72 27.93
N ASP A 122 -7.18 17.44 27.05
CA ASP A 122 -7.72 18.50 26.20
C ASP A 122 -7.78 18.04 24.74
N PRO A 123 -8.96 17.70 24.23
CA PRO A 123 -9.12 17.27 22.84
C PRO A 123 -9.22 18.43 21.83
N GLU A 124 -9.32 19.69 22.28
CA GLU A 124 -9.54 20.83 21.38
C GLU A 124 -8.43 21.03 20.34
N PRO A 125 -7.12 20.90 20.67
CA PRO A 125 -6.05 20.99 19.66
C PRO A 125 -6.20 19.95 18.53
N PHE A 126 -6.64 18.73 18.86
CA PHE A 126 -6.88 17.68 17.87
C PHE A 126 -8.03 18.03 16.93
N TYR A 127 -9.17 18.45 17.48
CA TYR A 127 -10.33 18.84 16.67
C TYR A 127 -10.08 20.13 15.88
N ALA A 128 -9.35 21.10 16.45
CA ALA A 128 -8.93 22.30 15.73
C ALA A 128 -7.99 21.95 14.55
N PHE A 129 -7.09 20.99 14.73
CA PHE A 129 -6.23 20.50 13.66
C PHE A 129 -7.05 19.82 12.56
N LEU A 130 -7.99 18.93 12.91
CA LEU A 130 -8.89 18.26 11.94
C LEU A 130 -9.69 19.31 11.13
N ARG A 131 -10.31 20.30 11.79
CA ARG A 131 -11.01 21.40 11.11
C ARG A 131 -10.09 22.15 10.15
N GLY A 132 -8.87 22.42 10.59
CA GLY A 132 -7.86 23.15 9.81
C GLY A 132 -7.34 22.42 8.58
N LEU A 133 -7.61 21.11 8.43
CA LEU A 133 -7.32 20.36 7.20
C LEU A 133 -8.29 20.74 6.08
N ASP A 134 -9.52 21.16 6.41
CA ASP A 134 -10.57 21.63 5.50
C ASP A 134 -10.74 20.74 4.26
N ALA A 135 -10.95 19.46 4.47
CA ALA A 135 -11.19 18.48 3.42
C ALA A 135 -12.69 18.24 3.20
N ASP A 136 -13.05 17.80 2.01
CA ASP A 136 -14.43 17.40 1.69
C ASP A 136 -14.72 16.01 2.26
N VAL A 137 -13.70 15.15 2.31
CA VAL A 137 -13.81 13.78 2.86
C VAL A 137 -12.62 13.48 3.75
N TYR A 138 -12.90 12.84 4.90
CA TYR A 138 -11.88 12.34 5.83
C TYR A 138 -12.02 10.83 5.96
N LEU A 139 -10.94 10.10 5.76
CA LEU A 139 -10.80 8.66 5.98
C LEU A 139 -9.88 8.48 7.18
N LEU A 140 -10.46 8.31 8.38
CA LEU A 140 -9.71 8.31 9.63
C LEU A 140 -9.64 6.89 10.21
N GLN A 141 -8.45 6.50 10.70
CA GLN A 141 -8.22 5.22 11.32
C GLN A 141 -7.98 5.39 12.82
N GLU A 142 -8.14 4.29 13.57
CA GLU A 142 -7.96 4.20 15.02
C GLU A 142 -8.96 5.03 15.83
N TYR A 143 -10.25 5.02 15.44
CA TYR A 143 -11.33 5.59 16.23
C TYR A 143 -11.63 4.72 17.48
N HIS A 144 -10.64 4.63 18.35
CA HIS A 144 -10.70 3.94 19.62
C HIS A 144 -9.60 4.47 20.57
N HIS A 145 -9.74 4.23 21.88
CA HIS A 145 -8.69 4.51 22.84
C HIS A 145 -7.92 3.22 23.20
N ASP A 146 -6.59 3.29 23.24
CA ASP A 146 -5.76 2.21 23.77
C ASP A 146 -5.87 2.18 25.31
N ARG A 147 -6.04 1.00 25.88
CA ARG A 147 -6.00 0.77 27.32
C ARG A 147 -4.61 0.38 27.83
N PHE A 148 -3.59 0.40 26.98
CA PHE A 148 -2.19 0.05 27.29
C PHE A 148 -1.98 -1.38 27.84
N ASN A 149 -3.03 -2.22 27.80
CA ASN A 149 -3.01 -3.63 28.19
C ASN A 149 -3.25 -4.58 27.00
N GLY A 150 -3.17 -4.05 25.77
CA GLY A 150 -3.45 -4.77 24.53
C GLY A 150 -4.93 -4.90 24.20
N THR A 151 -5.82 -4.16 24.90
CA THR A 151 -7.23 -4.02 24.57
C THR A 151 -7.56 -2.58 24.20
N TYR A 152 -8.63 -2.40 23.42
CA TYR A 152 -9.11 -1.10 22.99
C TYR A 152 -10.47 -0.81 23.60
N ARG A 153 -10.74 0.47 23.86
CA ARG A 153 -12.06 0.96 24.24
C ARG A 153 -12.65 1.69 23.05
N LEU A 154 -13.77 1.20 22.55
CA LEU A 154 -14.58 1.98 21.61
C LEU A 154 -14.97 3.31 22.26
N ILE A 155 -14.96 4.35 21.48
CA ILE A 155 -15.36 5.68 21.88
C ILE A 155 -16.64 6.06 21.15
N ASP A 156 -17.41 6.91 21.80
CA ASP A 156 -18.57 7.56 21.21
C ASP A 156 -18.36 9.07 21.34
N ASP A 157 -17.85 9.65 20.27
CA ASP A 157 -17.59 11.10 20.19
C ASP A 157 -18.45 11.75 19.09
N GLU A 158 -19.54 11.06 18.68
CA GLU A 158 -20.42 11.49 17.59
C GLU A 158 -20.97 12.89 17.84
N ARG A 159 -21.38 13.20 19.07
CA ARG A 159 -21.90 14.52 19.42
C ARG A 159 -20.88 15.63 19.12
N ARG A 160 -19.61 15.38 19.43
CA ARG A 160 -18.53 16.34 19.18
C ARG A 160 -18.19 16.40 17.72
N LEU A 161 -18.16 15.26 17.02
CA LEU A 161 -17.97 15.20 15.58
C LEU A 161 -19.03 16.02 14.83
N ARG A 162 -20.32 15.86 15.16
CA ARG A 162 -21.41 16.64 14.60
C ARG A 162 -21.27 18.15 14.85
N ALA A 163 -20.83 18.52 16.05
CA ALA A 163 -20.58 19.92 16.40
C ALA A 163 -19.37 20.50 15.66
N THR A 164 -18.33 19.68 15.43
CA THR A 164 -17.07 20.08 14.79
C THR A 164 -17.20 20.17 13.27
N PHE A 165 -17.99 19.28 12.68
CA PHE A 165 -18.16 19.12 11.24
C PHE A 165 -19.63 19.25 10.84
N PRO A 166 -20.25 20.45 11.03
CA PRO A 166 -21.60 20.68 10.56
C PRO A 166 -21.64 20.52 9.03
N GLY A 167 -22.59 19.77 8.52
CA GLY A 167 -22.72 19.50 7.09
C GLY A 167 -21.87 18.33 6.56
N HIS A 168 -21.21 17.55 7.43
CA HIS A 168 -20.62 16.26 7.04
C HIS A 168 -21.52 15.12 7.53
N GLU A 169 -21.64 14.10 6.69
CA GLU A 169 -22.15 12.80 7.09
C GLU A 169 -21.02 11.95 7.68
N ALA A 170 -21.31 11.17 8.71
CA ALA A 170 -20.34 10.29 9.36
C ALA A 170 -20.75 8.84 9.18
N VAL A 171 -19.85 8.04 8.60
CA VAL A 171 -19.95 6.59 8.56
C VAL A 171 -18.90 6.01 9.50
N ILE A 172 -19.33 5.27 10.53
CA ILE A 172 -18.45 4.76 11.60
C ILE A 172 -18.60 3.25 11.68
N ALA A 173 -17.51 2.53 11.53
CA ALA A 173 -17.48 1.09 11.76
C ALA A 173 -16.07 0.61 12.15
N ARG A 174 -15.99 -0.33 13.09
CA ARG A 174 -14.79 -1.13 13.37
C ARG A 174 -13.52 -0.30 13.69
N GLY A 175 -13.70 0.88 14.33
CA GLY A 175 -12.59 1.80 14.63
C GLY A 175 -12.12 2.64 13.43
N LEU A 176 -12.96 2.76 12.40
CA LEU A 176 -12.76 3.61 11.24
C LEU A 176 -13.88 4.63 11.16
N ILE A 177 -13.57 5.83 10.67
CA ILE A 177 -14.54 6.87 10.36
C ILE A 177 -14.32 7.37 8.95
N THR A 178 -15.39 7.49 8.18
CA THR A 178 -15.46 8.32 6.98
C THR A 178 -16.37 9.50 7.27
N LEU A 179 -15.82 10.73 7.21
CA LEU A 179 -16.62 11.96 7.27
C LEU A 179 -16.70 12.53 5.86
N SER A 180 -17.87 12.94 5.40
CA SER A 180 -18.05 13.41 4.03
C SER A 180 -18.98 14.63 3.99
N ARG A 181 -18.55 15.69 3.29
CA ARG A 181 -19.43 16.78 2.83
C ARG A 181 -20.27 16.37 1.63
N LEU A 182 -19.80 15.33 0.91
CA LEU A 182 -20.54 14.78 -0.22
C LEU A 182 -21.62 13.85 0.30
N PRO A 183 -22.77 13.75 -0.37
CA PRO A 183 -23.79 12.79 -0.01
C PRO A 183 -23.24 11.35 -0.01
N VAL A 184 -23.57 10.60 1.02
CA VAL A 184 -23.26 9.17 1.11
C VAL A 184 -24.37 8.39 0.41
N ALA A 185 -24.14 7.97 -0.82
CA ALA A 185 -25.12 7.21 -1.60
C ALA A 185 -25.35 5.80 -1.01
N ALA A 186 -24.29 5.17 -0.50
CA ALA A 186 -24.36 3.86 0.12
C ALA A 186 -23.20 3.61 1.10
N THR A 187 -23.49 2.79 2.11
CA THR A 187 -22.47 2.14 2.94
C THR A 187 -22.52 0.66 2.62
N VAL A 188 -21.39 0.08 2.20
CA VAL A 188 -21.33 -1.30 1.73
C VAL A 188 -20.55 -2.16 2.72
N GLU A 189 -21.13 -3.29 3.11
CA GLU A 189 -20.42 -4.26 3.95
C GLU A 189 -19.27 -4.89 3.18
N THR A 190 -18.08 -4.96 3.81
CA THR A 190 -16.85 -5.46 3.21
C THR A 190 -16.49 -6.84 3.78
N ALA A 191 -15.94 -7.72 2.93
CA ALA A 191 -15.35 -8.98 3.34
C ALA A 191 -14.08 -8.75 4.18
N ALA A 192 -13.34 -7.68 3.88
CA ALA A 192 -12.23 -7.20 4.71
C ALA A 192 -12.77 -6.52 5.98
N ARG A 193 -12.50 -7.12 7.14
CA ARG A 193 -13.02 -6.62 8.43
C ARG A 193 -12.36 -5.34 8.93
N ARG A 194 -11.23 -4.95 8.35
CA ARG A 194 -10.46 -3.75 8.68
C ARG A 194 -10.56 -2.69 7.58
N THR A 195 -11.68 -2.70 6.88
CA THR A 195 -11.98 -1.75 5.80
C THR A 195 -13.40 -1.23 5.98
N LEU A 196 -13.59 0.06 5.72
CA LEU A 196 -14.89 0.72 5.67
C LEU A 196 -15.08 1.28 4.26
N ARG A 197 -16.12 0.81 3.56
CA ARG A 197 -16.50 1.35 2.24
C ARG A 197 -17.66 2.30 2.38
N ALA A 198 -17.51 3.48 1.80
CA ALA A 198 -18.59 4.44 1.58
C ALA A 198 -18.57 4.88 0.11
N ASP A 199 -19.71 4.82 -0.54
CA ASP A 199 -19.93 5.26 -1.91
C ASP A 199 -20.45 6.69 -1.87
N LEU A 200 -19.70 7.64 -2.46
CA LEU A 200 -19.95 9.08 -2.36
C LEU A 200 -20.39 9.64 -3.70
N GLU A 201 -21.41 10.50 -3.70
CA GLU A 201 -21.83 11.22 -4.91
C GLU A 201 -20.87 12.37 -5.21
N MET A 202 -20.24 12.32 -6.37
CA MET A 202 -19.32 13.37 -6.81
C MET A 202 -20.06 14.62 -7.26
N PRO A 203 -19.48 15.82 -7.02
CA PRO A 203 -20.09 17.07 -7.46
C PRO A 203 -20.27 17.12 -8.97
N GLY A 204 -21.40 17.70 -9.42
CA GLY A 204 -21.68 17.99 -10.82
C GLY A 204 -22.58 16.97 -11.50
N ASP A 205 -22.14 15.75 -11.70
CA ASP A 205 -22.86 14.73 -12.47
C ASP A 205 -23.45 13.59 -11.65
N GLY A 206 -23.29 13.62 -10.33
CA GLY A 206 -23.83 12.60 -9.42
C GLY A 206 -23.21 11.21 -9.58
N ARG A 207 -22.10 11.07 -10.33
CA ARG A 207 -21.38 9.80 -10.42
C ARG A 207 -20.79 9.43 -9.08
N ILE A 208 -20.62 8.13 -8.87
CA ILE A 208 -20.16 7.59 -7.59
C ILE A 208 -18.64 7.41 -7.59
N LEU A 209 -18.01 7.89 -6.53
CA LEU A 209 -16.66 7.51 -6.12
C LEU A 209 -16.77 6.58 -4.91
N ALA A 210 -16.37 5.33 -5.05
CA ALA A 210 -16.25 4.45 -3.89
C ALA A 210 -14.99 4.81 -3.09
N THR A 211 -15.11 4.98 -1.77
CA THR A 211 -13.97 5.20 -0.88
C THR A 211 -13.78 3.98 0.01
N PHE A 212 -12.55 3.47 0.08
CA PHE A 212 -12.15 2.39 0.97
C PHE A 212 -11.19 2.97 2.02
N ASN A 213 -11.67 3.14 3.24
CA ASN A 213 -10.88 3.52 4.39
C ASN A 213 -10.30 2.25 5.02
N VAL A 214 -8.97 2.10 4.97
CA VAL A 214 -8.27 0.84 5.27
C VAL A 214 -7.38 0.97 6.49
N HIS A 215 -7.41 -0.05 7.40
CA HIS A 215 -6.46 -0.16 8.50
C HIS A 215 -6.06 -1.63 8.69
N ILE A 216 -5.04 -2.08 7.97
CA ILE A 216 -4.54 -3.47 8.05
C ILE A 216 -3.82 -3.69 9.39
N PRO A 217 -3.98 -4.85 10.06
CA PRO A 217 -3.32 -5.12 11.34
C PRO A 217 -1.78 -4.99 11.27
N VAL A 218 -1.18 -4.47 12.33
CA VAL A 218 0.29 -4.42 12.48
C VAL A 218 0.92 -5.82 12.41
N GLN A 219 2.17 -5.90 11.96
CA GLN A 219 2.90 -7.15 11.79
C GLN A 219 3.32 -7.81 13.11
N LEU A 220 3.72 -6.99 14.07
CA LEU A 220 4.30 -7.45 15.32
C LEU A 220 3.50 -6.96 16.53
N ARG A 221 3.62 -7.72 17.61
CA ARG A 221 3.32 -7.26 18.98
C ARG A 221 4.63 -7.04 19.72
N LEU A 222 4.65 -6.09 20.65
CA LEU A 222 5.79 -5.83 21.53
C LEU A 222 5.92 -6.95 22.58
N ILE A 223 6.40 -8.11 22.13
CA ILE A 223 6.69 -9.30 22.94
C ILE A 223 8.15 -9.64 22.70
N SER A 224 8.84 -10.14 23.72
CA SER A 224 10.24 -10.54 23.58
C SER A 224 10.41 -11.64 22.50
N PRO A 225 11.32 -11.47 21.53
CA PRO A 225 11.58 -12.49 20.49
C PRO A 225 12.22 -13.77 21.04
N LEU A 226 12.65 -13.77 22.30
CA LEU A 226 13.17 -14.97 22.98
C LEU A 226 12.05 -15.91 23.46
N ARG A 227 10.78 -15.52 23.37
CA ARG A 227 9.62 -16.30 23.80
C ARG A 227 8.94 -16.96 22.61
N ALA A 228 8.51 -18.20 22.78
CA ALA A 228 7.72 -18.92 21.77
C ALA A 228 6.40 -18.20 21.40
N ASP A 229 5.81 -17.46 22.36
CA ASP A 229 4.61 -16.65 22.16
C ASP A 229 4.79 -15.59 21.08
N PHE A 230 6.00 -15.02 20.95
CA PHE A 230 6.33 -14.07 19.91
C PHE A 230 6.09 -14.68 18.51
N TYR A 231 6.65 -15.85 18.27
CA TYR A 231 6.55 -16.53 16.96
C TYR A 231 5.12 -16.99 16.65
N ARG A 232 4.37 -17.42 17.68
CA ARG A 232 2.93 -17.71 17.54
C ARG A 232 2.15 -16.45 17.15
N ALA A 233 2.44 -15.32 17.79
CA ALA A 233 1.81 -14.04 17.48
C ALA A 233 2.16 -13.56 16.06
N VAL A 234 3.41 -13.67 15.62
CA VAL A 234 3.84 -13.31 14.24
C VAL A 234 3.09 -14.17 13.22
N ARG A 235 3.00 -15.49 13.44
CA ARG A 235 2.28 -16.40 12.54
C ARG A 235 0.78 -16.07 12.46
N SER A 236 0.14 -15.83 13.60
CA SER A 236 -1.28 -15.44 13.65
C SER A 236 -1.52 -14.12 12.91
N ARG A 237 -0.65 -13.11 13.15
CA ARG A 237 -0.74 -11.82 12.48
C ARG A 237 -0.56 -11.92 10.97
N ALA A 238 0.38 -12.76 10.52
CA ALA A 238 0.56 -12.99 9.09
C ALA A 238 -0.70 -13.59 8.45
N ALA A 239 -1.36 -14.54 9.13
CA ALA A 239 -2.62 -15.13 8.66
C ALA A 239 -3.78 -14.14 8.67
N ASP A 240 -3.89 -13.31 9.71
CA ASP A 240 -4.92 -12.26 9.81
C ASP A 240 -4.77 -11.24 8.68
N ARG A 241 -3.52 -10.79 8.43
CA ARG A 241 -3.20 -9.87 7.33
C ARG A 241 -3.52 -10.46 5.96
N GLU A 242 -3.16 -11.73 5.75
CA GLU A 242 -3.51 -12.44 4.51
C GLU A 242 -5.01 -12.46 4.26
N LYS A 243 -5.81 -12.72 5.32
CA LYS A 243 -7.27 -12.72 5.24
C LYS A 243 -7.81 -11.34 4.89
N GLU A 244 -7.30 -10.28 5.54
CA GLU A 244 -7.73 -8.91 5.27
C GLU A 244 -7.39 -8.50 3.83
N TYR A 245 -6.18 -8.77 3.34
CA TYR A 245 -5.82 -8.46 1.95
C TYR A 245 -6.64 -9.25 0.93
N ARG A 246 -6.99 -10.50 1.22
CA ARG A 246 -7.83 -11.30 0.34
C ARG A 246 -9.24 -10.72 0.26
N GLY A 247 -9.82 -10.36 1.41
CA GLY A 247 -11.12 -9.69 1.46
C GLY A 247 -11.09 -8.36 0.71
N LEU A 248 -10.11 -7.49 0.98
CA LEU A 248 -10.00 -6.20 0.32
C LEU A 248 -9.84 -6.31 -1.20
N LEU A 249 -9.07 -7.29 -1.68
CA LEU A 249 -8.92 -7.53 -3.12
C LEU A 249 -10.25 -7.96 -3.76
N ALA A 250 -11.03 -8.79 -3.07
CA ALA A 250 -12.36 -9.18 -3.54
C ALA A 250 -13.32 -7.96 -3.52
N ASP A 251 -13.38 -7.23 -2.40
CA ASP A 251 -14.25 -6.05 -2.26
C ASP A 251 -13.97 -4.99 -3.34
N VAL A 252 -12.69 -4.78 -3.71
CA VAL A 252 -12.31 -3.82 -4.77
C VAL A 252 -12.63 -4.37 -6.16
N ALA A 253 -12.42 -5.67 -6.39
CA ALA A 253 -12.73 -6.31 -7.68
C ALA A 253 -14.24 -6.32 -7.98
N ASP A 254 -15.06 -6.49 -6.93
CA ASP A 254 -16.51 -6.51 -7.03
C ASP A 254 -17.14 -5.10 -7.01
N CYS A 255 -16.32 -4.05 -6.83
CA CYS A 255 -16.79 -2.68 -6.80
C CYS A 255 -17.12 -2.18 -8.22
N PRO A 256 -18.39 -1.80 -8.52
CA PRO A 256 -18.77 -1.34 -9.84
C PRO A 256 -18.34 0.11 -10.15
N HIS A 257 -17.85 0.83 -9.14
CA HIS A 257 -17.50 2.24 -9.23
C HIS A 257 -15.99 2.46 -9.25
N PRO A 258 -15.51 3.53 -9.89
CA PRO A 258 -14.15 4.01 -9.64
C PRO A 258 -13.92 4.20 -8.15
N ALA A 259 -12.76 3.77 -7.66
CA ALA A 259 -12.51 3.77 -6.22
C ALA A 259 -11.21 4.47 -5.84
N LEU A 260 -11.23 5.15 -4.69
CA LEU A 260 -10.06 5.58 -3.94
C LEU A 260 -9.89 4.68 -2.72
N ILE A 261 -8.75 4.02 -2.63
CA ILE A 261 -8.40 3.14 -1.51
C ILE A 261 -7.27 3.84 -0.74
N ALA A 262 -7.54 4.23 0.50
CA ALA A 262 -6.56 4.95 1.30
C ALA A 262 -6.58 4.52 2.77
N GLY A 263 -5.44 4.62 3.43
CA GLY A 263 -5.33 4.32 4.86
C GLY A 263 -3.97 3.77 5.26
N ASP A 264 -3.93 3.25 6.49
CA ASP A 264 -2.79 2.58 7.05
C ASP A 264 -2.80 1.08 6.71
N PHE A 265 -1.94 0.70 5.77
CA PHE A 265 -1.77 -0.70 5.38
C PHE A 265 -0.77 -1.44 6.25
N ASN A 266 -0.10 -0.72 7.17
CA ASN A 266 0.97 -1.29 7.96
C ASN A 266 1.95 -2.09 7.09
N THR A 267 2.29 -1.58 5.90
CA THR A 267 3.06 -2.30 4.87
C THR A 267 3.99 -1.34 4.16
N THR A 268 5.26 -1.71 4.08
CA THR A 268 6.27 -1.00 3.29
C THR A 268 6.48 -1.69 1.93
N ALA A 269 7.21 -1.04 1.03
CA ALA A 269 7.61 -1.63 -0.24
C ALA A 269 8.44 -2.93 -0.06
N ALA A 270 9.15 -3.06 1.06
CA ALA A 270 9.96 -4.24 1.37
C ALA A 270 9.15 -5.43 1.90
N ILE A 271 7.90 -5.24 2.33
CA ILE A 271 7.03 -6.30 2.83
C ILE A 271 6.31 -6.97 1.67
N GLY A 272 6.21 -8.30 1.67
CA GLY A 272 5.61 -9.08 0.59
C GLY A 272 4.17 -8.71 0.24
N ASP A 273 3.43 -8.13 1.19
CA ASP A 273 2.07 -7.63 0.99
C ASP A 273 2.00 -6.45 0.00
N ALA A 274 3.12 -5.72 -0.24
CA ALA A 274 3.17 -4.66 -1.25
C ALA A 274 2.75 -5.15 -2.64
N ARG A 275 2.98 -6.43 -2.97
CA ARG A 275 2.50 -7.04 -4.21
C ARG A 275 0.97 -7.16 -4.27
N ARG A 276 0.30 -7.28 -3.12
CA ARG A 276 -1.16 -7.29 -3.02
C ARG A 276 -1.70 -5.87 -3.16
N ILE A 277 -1.04 -4.90 -2.52
CA ILE A 277 -1.38 -3.47 -2.64
C ILE A 277 -1.32 -3.03 -4.11
N ALA A 278 -0.27 -3.40 -4.84
CA ALA A 278 -0.12 -3.06 -6.26
C ALA A 278 -1.23 -3.62 -7.17
N ARG A 279 -2.03 -4.58 -6.70
CA ARG A 279 -3.19 -5.14 -7.42
C ARG A 279 -4.49 -4.40 -7.12
N LEU A 280 -4.53 -3.58 -6.08
CA LEU A 280 -5.71 -2.81 -5.70
C LEU A 280 -5.92 -1.60 -6.61
N GLY A 281 -4.83 -0.98 -7.09
CA GLY A 281 -4.91 0.22 -7.91
C GLY A 281 -3.54 0.86 -8.12
N ALA A 282 -3.53 2.00 -8.82
CA ALA A 282 -2.33 2.79 -9.07
C ALA A 282 -1.95 3.60 -7.82
N ASP A 283 -0.70 3.44 -7.37
CA ASP A 283 -0.17 4.19 -6.24
C ASP A 283 0.07 5.66 -6.61
N ALA A 284 -0.56 6.56 -5.87
CA ALA A 284 -0.46 8.01 -6.09
C ALA A 284 0.86 8.62 -5.60
N VAL A 285 1.75 7.85 -4.98
CA VAL A 285 2.95 8.36 -4.28
C VAL A 285 3.89 9.19 -5.17
N ALA A 286 3.92 8.91 -6.47
CA ALA A 286 4.73 9.69 -7.41
C ALA A 286 4.32 11.18 -7.45
N LEU A 287 3.04 11.48 -7.17
CA LEU A 287 2.51 12.84 -7.11
C LEU A 287 2.93 13.60 -5.85
N ALA A 288 3.50 12.91 -4.85
CA ALA A 288 3.95 13.56 -3.63
C ALA A 288 5.25 14.36 -3.82
N GLY A 289 5.95 14.20 -4.94
CA GLY A 289 7.19 14.91 -5.24
C GLY A 289 8.32 14.62 -4.24
N LYS A 290 8.29 13.47 -3.57
CA LYS A 290 9.28 13.06 -2.57
C LYS A 290 10.03 11.83 -3.05
N PHE A 291 11.37 11.94 -3.16
CA PHE A 291 12.24 10.82 -3.52
C PHE A 291 12.16 9.66 -2.52
N CYS A 292 12.14 9.97 -1.24
CA CYS A 292 11.96 9.01 -0.15
C CYS A 292 10.69 9.37 0.63
N PRO A 293 9.50 8.92 0.18
CA PRO A 293 8.25 9.18 0.87
C PRO A 293 8.19 8.37 2.16
N VAL A 294 7.91 9.04 3.27
CA VAL A 294 7.74 8.42 4.59
C VAL A 294 6.46 8.94 5.21
N SER A 295 5.71 8.06 5.86
CA SER A 295 4.44 8.43 6.47
C SER A 295 4.37 8.13 7.96
N TRP A 296 5.26 7.30 8.48
CA TRP A 296 5.25 6.87 9.88
C TRP A 296 6.58 7.14 10.59
N GLN A 297 6.49 7.51 11.87
CA GLN A 297 7.60 7.84 12.73
C GLN A 297 7.68 6.87 13.91
N ALA A 298 8.66 5.98 13.90
CA ALA A 298 8.88 5.02 15.00
C ALA A 298 9.28 5.69 16.31
N ARG A 299 10.00 6.81 16.22
CA ARG A 299 10.46 7.67 17.33
C ARG A 299 10.69 9.09 16.80
N PRO A 300 10.71 10.13 17.64
CA PRO A 300 11.08 11.47 17.22
C PRO A 300 12.38 11.47 16.39
N GLY A 301 12.32 11.98 15.16
CA GLY A 301 13.46 12.02 14.23
C GLY A 301 13.71 10.74 13.42
N LEU A 302 13.07 9.58 13.74
CA LEU A 302 13.25 8.33 13.02
C LEU A 302 12.06 8.06 12.10
N ARG A 303 12.11 8.62 10.89
CA ARG A 303 11.10 8.49 9.84
C ARG A 303 11.69 7.75 8.63
N TRP A 304 11.50 6.43 8.53
CA TRP A 304 12.12 5.60 7.49
C TRP A 304 11.11 4.69 6.78
N TRP A 305 9.85 4.70 7.22
CA TRP A 305 8.83 3.79 6.71
C TRP A 305 7.65 4.57 6.13
N ARG A 306 7.19 4.12 4.98
CA ARG A 306 5.89 4.47 4.45
C ARG A 306 4.96 3.30 4.71
N LEU A 307 3.98 3.48 5.59
CA LEU A 307 2.97 2.49 5.95
C LEU A 307 1.61 2.81 5.34
N ASP A 308 1.37 4.09 5.06
CA ASP A 308 0.13 4.62 4.53
C ASP A 308 0.18 4.72 3.01
N TRP A 309 -0.92 4.32 2.37
CA TRP A 309 -1.02 4.25 0.92
C TRP A 309 -2.28 4.96 0.44
N VAL A 310 -2.20 5.51 -0.77
CA VAL A 310 -3.33 6.07 -1.52
C VAL A 310 -3.28 5.50 -2.92
N LEU A 311 -4.34 4.81 -3.30
CA LEU A 311 -4.44 4.08 -4.56
C LEU A 311 -5.72 4.49 -5.28
N GLY A 312 -5.63 4.72 -6.59
CA GLY A 312 -6.78 4.96 -7.46
C GLY A 312 -7.02 3.75 -8.37
N THR A 313 -8.26 3.29 -8.47
CA THR A 313 -8.65 2.33 -9.51
C THR A 313 -8.90 3.05 -10.85
N PRO A 314 -8.99 2.33 -11.99
CA PRO A 314 -9.36 2.95 -13.25
C PRO A 314 -10.62 3.82 -13.12
N GLY A 315 -10.57 5.03 -13.65
CA GLY A 315 -11.66 6.01 -13.53
C GLY A 315 -11.55 6.96 -12.34
N ALA A 316 -10.83 6.64 -11.27
CA ALA A 316 -10.49 7.55 -10.19
C ALA A 316 -9.13 8.22 -10.48
N ARG A 317 -9.13 9.54 -10.70
CA ARG A 317 -7.91 10.31 -11.00
C ARG A 317 -7.44 11.07 -9.77
N VAL A 318 -6.26 10.73 -9.27
CA VAL A 318 -5.56 11.50 -8.25
C VAL A 318 -4.73 12.59 -8.94
N HIS A 319 -4.93 13.84 -8.59
CA HIS A 319 -4.26 15.01 -9.20
C HIS A 319 -3.10 15.54 -8.37
N SER A 320 -3.22 15.42 -7.04
CA SER A 320 -2.21 15.83 -6.09
C SER A 320 -2.14 14.87 -4.93
N TYR A 321 -0.96 14.73 -4.34
CA TYR A 321 -0.75 13.96 -3.13
C TYR A 321 0.30 14.64 -2.27
N ARG A 322 0.02 14.81 -0.98
CA ARG A 322 0.91 15.48 -0.06
C ARG A 322 0.87 14.82 1.32
N PHE A 323 2.03 14.71 1.96
CA PHE A 323 2.16 14.36 3.37
C PHE A 323 2.25 15.65 4.20
N ARG A 324 1.33 15.83 5.15
CA ARG A 324 1.34 16.92 6.11
C ARG A 324 1.79 16.42 7.48
N ASP A 325 2.61 17.21 8.17
CA ASP A 325 3.03 16.94 9.54
C ASP A 325 1.82 17.00 10.49
N PRO A 326 1.61 15.97 11.33
CA PRO A 326 0.48 15.93 12.28
C PRO A 326 0.69 16.79 13.51
N ARG A 327 1.78 17.55 13.61
CA ARG A 327 2.12 18.44 14.75
C ARG A 327 2.14 17.72 16.10
N GLY A 328 2.61 16.49 16.12
CA GLY A 328 2.68 15.67 17.34
C GLY A 328 1.36 15.03 17.78
N LEU A 329 0.30 15.16 17.00
CA LEU A 329 -1.02 14.58 17.31
C LEU A 329 -1.13 13.10 16.88
N SER A 330 -0.18 12.61 16.11
CA SER A 330 -0.06 11.21 15.69
C SER A 330 1.39 10.92 15.28
N ASP A 331 1.77 9.66 15.29
CA ASP A 331 3.02 9.15 14.71
C ASP A 331 2.91 8.94 13.19
N HIS A 332 1.70 9.05 12.59
CA HIS A 332 1.44 9.04 11.16
C HIS A 332 1.26 10.43 10.59
N CYS A 333 1.84 10.67 9.40
CA CYS A 333 1.56 11.86 8.62
C CYS A 333 0.12 11.84 8.07
N VAL A 334 -0.49 13.02 8.01
CA VAL A 334 -1.74 13.20 7.26
C VAL A 334 -1.46 13.08 5.76
N GLN A 335 -2.27 12.34 5.04
CA GLN A 335 -2.24 12.24 3.59
C GLN A 335 -3.36 13.10 3.00
N GLU A 336 -3.00 14.09 2.21
CA GLU A 336 -3.93 14.98 1.51
C GLU A 336 -3.88 14.68 0.02
N VAL A 337 -5.01 14.41 -0.58
CA VAL A 337 -5.14 14.16 -2.02
C VAL A 337 -6.28 14.95 -2.63
N SER A 338 -6.16 15.27 -3.92
CA SER A 338 -7.26 15.80 -4.72
C SER A 338 -7.64 14.77 -5.77
N VAL A 339 -8.93 14.47 -5.88
CA VAL A 339 -9.44 13.37 -6.71
C VAL A 339 -10.60 13.86 -7.55
N SER A 340 -10.68 13.42 -8.80
CA SER A 340 -11.87 13.52 -9.63
C SER A 340 -12.16 12.21 -10.34
N LEU A 341 -13.32 12.06 -10.91
CA LEU A 341 -13.62 10.97 -11.83
C LEU A 341 -13.13 11.33 -13.24
N ALA A 342 -12.56 10.33 -13.93
CA ALA A 342 -12.25 10.48 -15.34
C ALA A 342 -13.56 10.73 -16.13
N GLU A 343 -13.46 11.53 -17.16
CA GLU A 343 -14.58 11.64 -18.10
C GLU A 343 -14.92 10.25 -18.65
N PRO A 344 -16.22 9.95 -18.83
CA PRO A 344 -16.63 8.71 -19.49
C PRO A 344 -15.94 8.63 -20.85
N ASP A 345 -15.34 7.47 -21.20
CA ASP A 345 -14.83 7.28 -22.57
C ASP A 345 -16.03 7.38 -23.52
N PRO A 346 -16.07 8.36 -24.43
CA PRO A 346 -17.17 8.51 -25.37
C PRO A 346 -17.29 7.31 -26.34
N ARG A 347 -16.30 6.44 -26.36
CA ARG A 347 -16.38 5.21 -27.15
C ARG A 347 -17.25 4.19 -26.41
N PRO A 348 -18.32 3.67 -27.05
CA PRO A 348 -19.06 2.55 -26.47
C PRO A 348 -18.07 1.39 -26.23
N PRO A 349 -18.25 0.60 -25.15
CA PRO A 349 -17.45 -0.61 -24.97
C PRO A 349 -17.50 -1.39 -26.27
N ALA A 350 -16.33 -1.75 -26.81
CA ALA A 350 -16.23 -2.46 -28.07
C ALA A 350 -17.18 -3.67 -27.96
N GLY A 351 -18.31 -3.57 -28.67
CA GLY A 351 -19.34 -4.61 -28.64
C GLY A 351 -18.69 -5.93 -28.92
N LEU A 352 -19.08 -6.96 -28.19
CA LEU A 352 -18.67 -8.33 -28.42
C LEU A 352 -18.83 -8.62 -29.94
N ARG A 353 -17.73 -8.67 -30.67
CA ARG A 353 -17.76 -9.11 -32.07
C ARG A 353 -18.00 -10.59 -32.02
N VAL A 354 -19.25 -10.97 -32.09
CA VAL A 354 -19.65 -12.37 -32.31
C VAL A 354 -19.28 -12.70 -33.76
N HIS A 355 -18.15 -13.33 -33.95
CA HIS A 355 -17.83 -13.97 -35.22
C HIS A 355 -18.71 -15.23 -35.32
N HIS A 356 -19.81 -15.15 -36.05
CA HIS A 356 -20.49 -16.34 -36.50
C HIS A 356 -19.56 -17.02 -37.50
N HIS A 357 -18.99 -18.16 -37.14
CA HIS A 357 -18.49 -19.10 -38.13
C HIS A 357 -19.72 -19.60 -38.90
N ASP A 358 -19.77 -19.24 -40.16
CA ASP A 358 -20.68 -19.85 -41.12
C ASP A 358 -20.31 -21.34 -41.17
N GLU A 359 -21.07 -22.18 -40.47
CA GLU A 359 -20.98 -23.62 -40.64
C GLU A 359 -21.47 -23.91 -42.06
N GLY A 360 -20.49 -24.11 -42.94
CA GLY A 360 -20.70 -24.48 -44.34
C GLY A 360 -21.67 -25.62 -44.41
N THR A 361 -22.64 -25.46 -45.29
CA THR A 361 -23.65 -26.41 -45.77
C THR A 361 -23.20 -27.85 -45.63
N HIS A 362 -23.69 -28.54 -44.62
CA HIS A 362 -23.62 -30.00 -44.57
C HIS A 362 -24.53 -30.55 -45.65
N HIS A 363 -23.93 -31.05 -46.73
CA HIS A 363 -24.61 -31.96 -47.68
C HIS A 363 -25.23 -33.10 -46.88
N ALA A 364 -26.55 -33.14 -46.86
CA ALA A 364 -27.31 -34.26 -46.31
C ALA A 364 -26.96 -35.54 -47.08
N LEU A 365 -26.35 -36.48 -46.41
CA LEU A 365 -26.20 -37.84 -46.91
C LEU A 365 -27.61 -38.49 -46.96
N PRO A 366 -28.01 -39.22 -48.08
CA PRO A 366 -29.30 -39.86 -48.14
C PRO A 366 -29.37 -41.01 -47.15
N LEU A 367 -30.46 -41.06 -46.40
CA LEU A 367 -30.80 -42.17 -45.51
C LEU A 367 -30.99 -43.47 -46.28
N PRO A 368 -30.52 -44.64 -45.79
CA PRO A 368 -30.78 -45.93 -46.40
C PRO A 368 -32.28 -46.29 -46.32
N ARG A 369 -32.83 -46.80 -47.41
CA ARG A 369 -34.20 -47.31 -47.50
C ARG A 369 -34.41 -48.51 -46.57
N GLN A 370 -35.37 -48.39 -45.66
CA GLN A 370 -35.84 -49.50 -44.88
C GLN A 370 -36.72 -50.35 -45.75
N ASP A 371 -36.32 -51.59 -46.09
CA ASP A 371 -37.11 -52.60 -46.66
C ASP A 371 -38.19 -53.00 -45.66
N ARG A 372 -39.46 -52.92 -46.13
CA ARG A 372 -40.61 -53.50 -45.42
C ARG A 372 -40.64 -55.02 -45.70
N PRO A 373 -40.80 -55.89 -44.69
CA PRO A 373 -41.11 -57.29 -44.94
C PRO A 373 -42.56 -57.39 -45.38
N ALA A 374 -42.75 -58.12 -46.48
CA ALA A 374 -44.07 -58.58 -47.02
C ALA A 374 -44.68 -59.60 -46.06
N GLY A 375 -45.95 -59.55 -45.97
CA GLY A 375 -46.91 -60.22 -45.13
C GLY A 375 -46.83 -61.75 -44.89
N GLN A 376 -47.34 -62.08 -43.76
CA GLN A 376 -48.44 -63.08 -43.56
C GLN A 376 -48.99 -62.89 -42.15
#